data_eacc1da95e1e36a4ef175fe382fd489f
#
_entry.id   eacc1da95e1e36a4ef175fe382fd489f
#
_cell.length_a   1.000
_cell.length_b   1.000
_cell.length_c   1.000
_cell.angle_alpha   90.00
_cell.angle_beta   90.00
_cell.angle_gamma   90.00
#
_symmetry.space_group_name_H-M   'P 1'
#
loop_
_entity.id
_entity.type
_entity.pdbx_description
1 polymer ?
#
loop_
_entity_poly.entity_id
_entity_poly.type
_entity_poly.pdbx_seq_one_letter_code
_entity_poly.pdbx_strand_id
1 'polypeptide(L)'
;CLEIEDGEFVSIIGSNGAGKSTLMNVIAGVLFPDSGTVVLDGVDVTKDDVTKRSKDISRVFQDPKMGTATRMTIEQNMAIALKRGESRFFSPGVKKEDRELYKAALEELGLGLENRLKSSVEFLSGGQRQALTLVMSTLVKPKLLLLDEHTAALDPKTSAMVMNLTDKIVKKNNLTTVMITHNMEHAIEYGNRLVMLHEGHVVVDIKGEEKKDLTVAKLLELFKNNSGSNIINDDMML
;
A
#
# COMPACT_ATOMS: atom_id res chain seq x y z
N CYS A 1 -13.69 -15.48 4.70
CA CYS A 1 -13.78 -14.76 3.43
C CYS A 1 -13.61 -13.26 3.71
N LEU A 2 -12.90 -12.53 2.87
CA LEU A 2 -12.76 -11.07 2.95
C LEU A 2 -13.15 -10.51 1.58
N GLU A 3 -14.17 -9.67 1.55
CA GLU A 3 -14.61 -8.95 0.34
C GLU A 3 -14.29 -7.47 0.52
N ILE A 4 -13.79 -6.84 -0.53
CA ILE A 4 -13.42 -5.42 -0.55
C ILE A 4 -14.13 -4.79 -1.74
N GLU A 5 -14.92 -3.77 -1.48
CA GLU A 5 -15.68 -3.06 -2.49
C GLU A 5 -14.79 -2.05 -3.25
N ASP A 6 -15.19 -1.71 -4.48
CA ASP A 6 -14.44 -0.71 -5.25
C ASP A 6 -14.43 0.64 -4.54
N GLY A 7 -13.25 1.24 -4.44
CA GLY A 7 -13.02 2.49 -3.71
C GLY A 7 -12.94 2.34 -2.18
N GLU A 8 -13.07 1.13 -1.61
CA GLU A 8 -12.79 0.94 -0.18
C GLU A 8 -11.30 1.14 0.12
N PHE A 9 -11.02 1.82 1.21
CA PHE A 9 -9.69 1.86 1.82
C PHE A 9 -9.72 1.09 3.14
N VAL A 10 -9.22 -0.14 3.10
CA VAL A 10 -9.21 -1.07 4.23
C VAL A 10 -7.88 -1.02 4.95
N SER A 11 -7.89 -0.65 6.24
CA SER A 11 -6.74 -0.76 7.13
C SER A 11 -6.75 -2.11 7.83
N ILE A 12 -5.67 -2.89 7.72
CA ILE A 12 -5.51 -4.21 8.35
C ILE A 12 -4.46 -4.13 9.45
N ILE A 13 -4.86 -4.51 10.65
CA ILE A 13 -4.00 -4.63 11.83
C ILE A 13 -4.05 -6.05 12.41
N GLY A 14 -3.18 -6.33 13.35
CA GLY A 14 -3.12 -7.62 14.06
C GLY A 14 -1.72 -7.88 14.60
N SER A 15 -1.61 -8.82 15.54
CA SER A 15 -0.33 -9.21 16.15
C SER A 15 0.66 -9.79 15.13
N ASN A 16 1.91 -9.90 15.54
CA ASN A 16 2.91 -10.64 14.78
C ASN A 16 2.46 -12.10 14.64
N GLY A 17 2.60 -12.64 13.42
CA GLY A 17 2.09 -13.99 13.11
C GLY A 17 0.58 -14.09 12.81
N ALA A 18 -0.20 -13.00 12.89
CA ALA A 18 -1.64 -13.02 12.61
C ALA A 18 -2.01 -13.35 11.13
N GLY A 19 -1.02 -13.42 10.22
CA GLY A 19 -1.25 -13.76 8.82
C GLY A 19 -1.33 -12.57 7.88
N LYS A 20 -1.09 -11.33 8.35
CA LYS A 20 -1.16 -10.10 7.53
C LYS A 20 -0.29 -10.16 6.26
N SER A 21 1.00 -10.47 6.41
CA SER A 21 1.94 -10.56 5.29
C SER A 21 1.62 -11.74 4.36
N THR A 22 1.11 -12.84 4.91
CA THR A 22 0.65 -13.98 4.11
C THR A 22 -0.54 -13.59 3.25
N LEU A 23 -1.54 -12.91 3.82
CA LEU A 23 -2.69 -12.38 3.09
C LEU A 23 -2.24 -11.46 1.96
N MET A 24 -1.35 -10.50 2.26
CA MET A 24 -0.81 -9.56 1.26
C MET A 24 -0.10 -10.29 0.12
N ASN A 25 0.71 -11.31 0.45
CA ASN A 25 1.44 -12.10 -0.53
C ASN A 25 0.52 -12.98 -1.39
N VAL A 26 -0.56 -13.51 -0.81
CA VAL A 26 -1.58 -14.25 -1.55
C VAL A 26 -2.34 -13.33 -2.50
N ILE A 27 -2.75 -12.13 -2.07
CA ILE A 27 -3.40 -11.13 -2.93
C ILE A 27 -2.47 -10.71 -4.07
N ALA A 28 -1.20 -10.46 -3.79
CA ALA A 28 -0.21 -10.04 -4.78
C ALA A 28 0.22 -11.15 -5.76
N GLY A 29 -0.11 -12.43 -5.51
CA GLY A 29 0.31 -13.57 -6.32
C GLY A 29 1.75 -14.01 -6.10
N VAL A 30 2.35 -13.63 -4.96
CA VAL A 30 3.66 -14.11 -4.50
C VAL A 30 3.52 -15.50 -3.88
N LEU A 31 2.41 -15.75 -3.20
CA LEU A 31 2.03 -17.05 -2.65
C LEU A 31 0.69 -17.49 -3.27
N PHE A 32 0.53 -18.79 -3.42
CA PHE A 32 -0.73 -19.38 -3.84
C PHE A 32 -1.47 -19.94 -2.62
N PRO A 33 -2.80 -19.77 -2.54
CA PRO A 33 -3.56 -20.36 -1.44
C PRO A 33 -3.69 -21.87 -1.62
N ASP A 34 -3.62 -22.63 -0.52
CA ASP A 34 -3.85 -24.09 -0.52
C ASP A 34 -5.32 -24.41 -0.83
N SER A 35 -6.24 -23.50 -0.48
CA SER A 35 -7.67 -23.62 -0.73
C SER A 35 -8.32 -22.24 -0.86
N GLY A 36 -9.49 -22.20 -1.50
CA GLY A 36 -10.20 -20.94 -1.77
C GLY A 36 -9.76 -20.28 -3.06
N THR A 37 -10.26 -19.06 -3.30
CA THR A 37 -10.05 -18.31 -4.53
C THR A 37 -9.70 -16.85 -4.26
N VAL A 38 -8.93 -16.25 -5.16
CA VAL A 38 -8.68 -14.80 -5.20
C VAL A 38 -9.35 -14.27 -6.46
N VAL A 39 -10.35 -13.41 -6.26
CA VAL A 39 -11.10 -12.77 -7.36
C VAL A 39 -10.79 -11.28 -7.34
N LEU A 40 -10.38 -10.72 -8.47
CA LEU A 40 -10.12 -9.30 -8.64
C LEU A 40 -11.02 -8.77 -9.76
N ASP A 41 -11.93 -7.85 -9.41
CA ASP A 41 -12.88 -7.25 -10.36
C ASP A 41 -13.65 -8.31 -11.19
N GLY A 42 -14.18 -9.31 -10.49
CA GLY A 42 -14.94 -10.42 -11.08
C GLY A 42 -14.10 -11.49 -11.81
N VAL A 43 -12.78 -11.33 -11.89
CA VAL A 43 -11.88 -12.27 -12.57
C VAL A 43 -11.15 -13.13 -11.52
N ASP A 44 -11.23 -14.45 -11.68
CA ASP A 44 -10.45 -15.38 -10.86
C ASP A 44 -8.96 -15.30 -11.26
N VAL A 45 -8.15 -14.79 -10.33
CA VAL A 45 -6.70 -14.64 -10.48
C VAL A 45 -5.92 -15.60 -9.59
N THR A 46 -6.56 -16.60 -9.00
CA THR A 46 -5.97 -17.50 -8.00
C THR A 46 -4.68 -18.14 -8.49
N LYS A 47 -4.63 -18.55 -9.75
CA LYS A 47 -3.47 -19.19 -10.38
C LYS A 47 -2.51 -18.24 -11.07
N ASP A 48 -2.81 -16.95 -11.08
CA ASP A 48 -1.94 -15.95 -11.69
C ASP A 48 -0.82 -15.56 -10.73
N ASP A 49 0.40 -15.56 -11.26
CA ASP A 49 1.59 -15.16 -10.53
C ASP A 49 1.67 -13.62 -10.37
N VAL A 50 2.67 -13.17 -9.60
CA VAL A 50 2.91 -11.74 -9.37
C VAL A 50 3.10 -10.96 -10.66
N THR A 51 3.70 -11.55 -11.69
CA THR A 51 3.97 -10.88 -12.97
C THR A 51 2.67 -10.55 -13.69
N LYS A 52 1.74 -11.49 -13.74
CA LYS A 52 0.43 -11.29 -14.34
C LYS A 52 -0.42 -10.29 -13.55
N ARG A 53 -0.43 -10.43 -12.20
CA ARG A 53 -1.22 -9.54 -11.32
C ARG A 53 -0.66 -8.13 -11.25
N SER A 54 0.64 -7.92 -11.51
CA SER A 54 1.29 -6.60 -11.42
C SER A 54 0.72 -5.54 -12.36
N LYS A 55 0.00 -5.92 -13.41
CA LYS A 55 -0.71 -4.96 -14.28
C LYS A 55 -1.89 -4.30 -13.56
N ASP A 56 -2.59 -5.04 -12.70
CA ASP A 56 -3.82 -4.61 -12.02
C ASP A 56 -3.58 -4.28 -10.53
N ILE A 57 -2.57 -4.92 -9.90
CA ILE A 57 -2.22 -4.73 -8.48
C ILE A 57 -0.88 -4.02 -8.36
N SER A 58 -0.86 -2.93 -7.61
CA SER A 58 0.37 -2.24 -7.20
C SER A 58 0.67 -2.49 -5.73
N ARG A 59 1.96 -2.57 -5.38
CA ARG A 59 2.40 -2.72 -3.99
C ARG A 59 3.46 -1.69 -3.64
N VAL A 60 3.27 -1.02 -2.51
CA VAL A 60 4.26 -0.18 -1.84
C VAL A 60 4.78 -0.96 -0.65
N PHE A 61 6.10 -1.16 -0.59
CA PHE A 61 6.77 -1.97 0.43
C PHE A 61 7.20 -1.13 1.64
N GLN A 62 7.45 -1.81 2.74
CA GLN A 62 8.00 -1.22 3.96
C GLN A 62 9.38 -0.60 3.71
N ASP A 63 10.29 -1.31 3.03
CA ASP A 63 11.56 -0.75 2.57
C ASP A 63 11.37 -0.11 1.18
N PRO A 64 11.48 1.22 1.07
CA PRO A 64 11.33 1.92 -0.21
C PRO A 64 12.39 1.53 -1.26
N LYS A 65 13.47 0.87 -0.87
CA LYS A 65 14.46 0.33 -1.80
C LYS A 65 13.90 -0.82 -2.64
N MET A 66 12.95 -1.58 -2.10
CA MET A 66 12.32 -2.68 -2.84
C MET A 66 11.42 -2.19 -3.97
N GLY A 67 10.87 -0.99 -3.85
CA GLY A 67 10.01 -0.36 -4.85
C GLY A 67 10.74 0.49 -5.90
N THR A 68 12.09 0.64 -5.80
CA THR A 68 12.85 1.54 -6.66
C THR A 68 14.15 0.91 -7.17
N ALA A 69 14.52 1.24 -8.41
CA ALA A 69 15.85 0.98 -8.93
C ALA A 69 16.79 2.11 -8.46
N THR A 70 17.42 1.94 -7.28
CA THR A 70 18.11 3.00 -6.54
C THR A 70 19.24 3.68 -7.31
N ARG A 71 19.94 2.94 -8.20
CA ARG A 71 21.03 3.47 -9.05
C ARG A 71 20.53 4.18 -10.31
N MET A 72 19.25 4.10 -10.59
CA MET A 72 18.63 4.79 -11.72
C MET A 72 18.13 6.18 -11.31
N THR A 73 17.94 7.07 -12.30
CA THR A 73 17.38 8.39 -12.08
C THR A 73 15.88 8.32 -11.75
N ILE A 74 15.33 9.43 -11.21
CA ILE A 74 13.89 9.54 -10.96
C ILE A 74 13.11 9.30 -12.25
N GLU A 75 13.48 9.95 -13.37
CA GLU A 75 12.77 9.78 -14.65
C GLU A 75 12.83 8.35 -15.17
N GLN A 76 13.93 7.62 -14.94
CA GLN A 76 14.03 6.21 -15.34
C GLN A 76 13.12 5.31 -14.49
N ASN A 77 13.04 5.55 -13.19
CA ASN A 77 12.13 4.85 -12.31
C ASN A 77 10.66 5.11 -12.70
N MET A 78 10.30 6.39 -12.96
CA MET A 78 8.97 6.76 -13.44
C MET A 78 8.63 6.10 -14.78
N ALA A 79 9.60 6.03 -15.71
CA ALA A 79 9.40 5.37 -17.01
C ALA A 79 9.15 3.85 -16.87
N ILE A 80 9.81 3.20 -15.90
CA ILE A 80 9.53 1.79 -15.59
C ILE A 80 8.10 1.63 -15.06
N ALA A 81 7.68 2.51 -14.16
CA ALA A 81 6.34 2.48 -13.56
C ALA A 81 5.25 2.77 -14.59
N LEU A 82 5.45 3.72 -15.48
CA LEU A 82 4.49 4.06 -16.54
C LEU A 82 4.22 2.90 -17.49
N LYS A 83 5.21 2.03 -17.69
CA LYS A 83 5.09 0.84 -18.56
C LYS A 83 4.63 -0.43 -17.83
N ARG A 84 4.04 -0.28 -16.67
CA ARG A 84 3.50 -1.41 -15.92
C ARG A 84 2.39 -2.11 -16.73
N GLY A 85 2.51 -3.44 -16.87
CA GLY A 85 1.54 -4.25 -17.63
C GLY A 85 1.70 -4.19 -19.14
N GLU A 86 2.63 -3.40 -19.67
CA GLU A 86 2.90 -3.31 -21.11
C GLU A 86 4.05 -4.21 -21.55
N SER A 87 3.99 -4.72 -22.76
CA SER A 87 5.11 -5.42 -23.41
C SER A 87 6.22 -4.43 -23.76
N ARG A 88 7.44 -4.75 -23.37
CA ARG A 88 8.63 -3.91 -23.59
C ARG A 88 9.35 -4.35 -24.85
N PHE A 89 8.84 -3.97 -26.03
CA PHE A 89 9.61 -4.07 -27.27
C PHE A 89 10.65 -2.94 -27.38
N PHE A 90 11.47 -2.95 -28.42
CA PHE A 90 12.56 -2.01 -28.72
C PHE A 90 12.13 -0.53 -28.78
N SER A 91 11.64 0.02 -27.67
CA SER A 91 11.30 1.43 -27.53
C SER A 91 12.25 2.11 -26.52
N PRO A 92 12.55 3.40 -26.70
CA PRO A 92 13.36 4.17 -25.74
C PRO A 92 12.79 3.99 -24.32
N GLY A 93 13.66 3.72 -23.34
CA GLY A 93 13.25 3.53 -21.94
C GLY A 93 12.59 4.77 -21.36
N VAL A 94 13.14 5.97 -21.67
CA VAL A 94 12.59 7.27 -21.25
C VAL A 94 12.26 8.07 -22.49
N LYS A 95 11.01 8.47 -22.62
CA LYS A 95 10.54 9.37 -23.68
C LYS A 95 10.54 10.82 -23.15
N LYS A 96 10.98 11.77 -23.99
CA LYS A 96 10.96 13.19 -23.61
C LYS A 96 9.55 13.72 -23.37
N GLU A 97 8.58 13.18 -24.11
CA GLU A 97 7.16 13.52 -24.06
C GLU A 97 6.54 13.19 -22.69
N ASP A 98 7.02 12.09 -22.03
CA ASP A 98 6.50 11.66 -20.75
C ASP A 98 7.00 12.51 -19.56
N ARG A 99 8.00 13.39 -19.77
CA ARG A 99 8.59 14.18 -18.68
C ARG A 99 7.62 15.16 -18.04
N GLU A 100 6.74 15.76 -18.80
CA GLU A 100 5.73 16.67 -18.26
C GLU A 100 4.72 15.91 -17.38
N LEU A 101 4.35 14.67 -17.77
CA LEU A 101 3.55 13.78 -16.93
C LEU A 101 4.27 13.46 -15.61
N TYR A 102 5.58 13.14 -15.66
CA TYR A 102 6.36 12.85 -14.48
C TYR A 102 6.46 14.06 -13.55
N LYS A 103 6.71 15.26 -14.10
CA LYS A 103 6.76 16.49 -13.31
C LYS A 103 5.44 16.76 -12.62
N ALA A 104 4.32 16.72 -13.36
CA ALA A 104 3.00 16.96 -12.80
C ALA A 104 2.66 15.98 -11.66
N ALA A 105 2.99 14.69 -11.83
CA ALA A 105 2.77 13.69 -10.79
C ALA A 105 3.65 13.90 -9.55
N LEU A 106 4.90 14.35 -9.73
CA LEU A 106 5.86 14.61 -8.64
C LEU A 106 5.59 15.93 -7.93
N GLU A 107 5.11 16.95 -8.64
CA GLU A 107 4.76 18.27 -8.10
C GLU A 107 3.66 18.16 -7.04
N GLU A 108 2.73 17.20 -7.19
CA GLU A 108 1.68 16.93 -6.20
C GLU A 108 2.23 16.51 -4.83
N LEU A 109 3.46 16.03 -4.77
CA LEU A 109 4.14 15.66 -3.52
C LEU A 109 4.60 16.87 -2.71
N GLY A 110 4.88 18.02 -3.37
CA GLY A 110 5.44 19.21 -2.72
C GLY A 110 6.87 19.01 -2.17
N LEU A 111 7.63 18.05 -2.73
CA LEU A 111 8.97 17.66 -2.26
C LEU A 111 10.10 18.13 -3.17
N GLY A 112 9.80 18.89 -4.22
CA GLY A 112 10.77 19.43 -5.19
C GLY A 112 11.38 18.36 -6.11
N LEU A 113 10.79 17.16 -6.18
CA LEU A 113 11.31 16.06 -6.99
C LEU A 113 11.10 16.28 -8.49
N GLU A 114 10.09 17.05 -8.87
CA GLU A 114 9.79 17.47 -10.25
C GLU A 114 10.97 18.21 -10.89
N ASN A 115 11.80 18.91 -10.08
CA ASN A 115 12.99 19.63 -10.52
C ASN A 115 14.25 18.74 -10.55
N ARG A 116 14.14 17.47 -10.10
CA ARG A 116 15.28 16.56 -9.92
C ARG A 116 15.19 15.28 -10.73
N LEU A 117 14.47 15.29 -11.86
CA LEU A 117 14.22 14.10 -12.68
C LEU A 117 15.47 13.30 -13.05
N LYS A 118 16.60 13.98 -13.25
CA LYS A 118 17.89 13.37 -13.61
C LYS A 118 18.74 12.94 -12.40
N SER A 119 18.31 13.24 -11.19
CA SER A 119 19.00 12.80 -9.97
C SER A 119 18.80 11.29 -9.77
N SER A 120 19.86 10.58 -9.34
CA SER A 120 19.75 9.19 -8.91
C SER A 120 18.89 9.07 -7.66
N VAL A 121 18.07 8.03 -7.60
CA VAL A 121 17.17 7.77 -6.46
C VAL A 121 17.96 7.48 -5.17
N GLU A 122 19.20 7.02 -5.26
CA GLU A 122 20.05 6.81 -4.09
C GLU A 122 20.30 8.07 -3.23
N PHE A 123 20.22 9.27 -3.85
CA PHE A 123 20.39 10.56 -3.16
C PHE A 123 19.11 11.11 -2.53
N LEU A 124 18.01 10.37 -2.58
CA LEU A 124 16.76 10.72 -1.91
C LEU A 124 16.77 10.29 -0.45
N SER A 125 16.17 11.13 0.41
CA SER A 125 15.85 10.69 1.79
C SER A 125 14.87 9.52 1.80
N GLY A 126 14.75 8.82 2.92
CA GLY A 126 13.79 7.73 3.07
C GLY A 126 12.37 8.14 2.72
N GLY A 127 11.90 9.26 3.25
CA GLY A 127 10.56 9.79 2.97
C GLY A 127 10.37 10.23 1.52
N GLN A 128 11.37 10.90 0.90
CA GLN A 128 11.30 11.26 -0.51
C GLN A 128 11.21 10.02 -1.41
N ARG A 129 11.98 8.97 -1.07
CA ARG A 129 11.95 7.71 -1.81
C ARG A 129 10.62 7.00 -1.64
N GLN A 130 10.05 7.00 -0.43
CA GLN A 130 8.74 6.41 -0.17
C GLN A 130 7.63 7.16 -0.93
N ALA A 131 7.65 8.48 -0.90
CA ALA A 131 6.72 9.31 -1.67
C ALA A 131 6.85 9.06 -3.19
N LEU A 132 8.08 8.92 -3.70
CA LEU A 132 8.33 8.53 -5.09
C LEU A 132 7.71 7.15 -5.40
N THR A 133 7.92 6.16 -4.52
CA THR A 133 7.36 4.80 -4.70
C THR A 133 5.83 4.84 -4.74
N LEU A 134 5.20 5.65 -3.91
CA LEU A 134 3.75 5.83 -3.88
C LEU A 134 3.26 6.42 -5.22
N VAL A 135 3.88 7.49 -5.74
CA VAL A 135 3.53 8.05 -7.05
C VAL A 135 3.73 7.04 -8.16
N MET A 136 4.84 6.31 -8.17
CA MET A 136 5.11 5.26 -9.16
C MET A 136 4.05 4.17 -9.14
N SER A 137 3.57 3.78 -7.95
CA SER A 137 2.55 2.73 -7.79
C SER A 137 1.18 3.16 -8.33
N THR A 138 0.93 4.46 -8.42
CA THR A 138 -0.36 5.05 -8.82
C THR A 138 -0.31 5.80 -10.16
N LEU A 139 0.86 5.92 -10.79
CA LEU A 139 1.06 6.60 -12.08
C LEU A 139 0.20 5.98 -13.19
N VAL A 140 0.12 4.66 -13.20
CA VAL A 140 -0.92 3.91 -13.93
C VAL A 140 -1.91 3.43 -12.88
N LYS A 141 -3.18 3.86 -12.95
CA LYS A 141 -4.20 3.54 -11.96
C LYS A 141 -4.32 2.02 -11.77
N PRO A 142 -3.99 1.48 -10.58
CA PRO A 142 -4.21 0.07 -10.30
C PRO A 142 -5.68 -0.19 -9.98
N LYS A 143 -6.14 -1.43 -10.14
CA LYS A 143 -7.41 -1.89 -9.58
C LYS A 143 -7.32 -2.06 -8.06
N LEU A 144 -6.15 -2.44 -7.55
CA LEU A 144 -5.89 -2.60 -6.12
C LEU A 144 -4.51 -2.06 -5.77
N LEU A 145 -4.46 -1.17 -4.78
CA LEU A 145 -3.23 -0.66 -4.18
C LEU A 145 -2.98 -1.37 -2.85
N LEU A 146 -1.83 -2.02 -2.73
CA LEU A 146 -1.37 -2.67 -1.51
C LEU A 146 -0.30 -1.81 -0.84
N LEU A 147 -0.52 -1.45 0.42
CA LEU A 147 0.39 -0.64 1.25
C LEU A 147 0.88 -1.52 2.41
N ASP A 148 2.10 -1.98 2.34
CA ASP A 148 2.68 -2.93 3.29
C ASP A 148 3.57 -2.21 4.27
N GLU A 149 3.02 -1.77 5.41
CA GLU A 149 3.73 -1.05 6.48
C GLU A 149 4.61 0.10 5.96
N HIS A 150 4.14 0.76 4.93
CA HIS A 150 4.93 1.66 4.07
C HIS A 150 5.48 2.91 4.78
N THR A 151 5.16 3.13 6.05
CA THR A 151 5.67 4.23 6.86
C THR A 151 6.46 3.77 8.08
N ALA A 152 6.54 2.46 8.35
CA ALA A 152 7.15 1.95 9.59
C ALA A 152 8.66 2.22 9.71
N ALA A 153 9.38 2.34 8.59
CA ALA A 153 10.81 2.62 8.58
C ALA A 153 11.16 4.13 8.60
N LEU A 154 10.16 5.01 8.78
CA LEU A 154 10.31 6.46 8.72
C LEU A 154 10.21 7.07 10.13
N ASP A 155 10.86 8.23 10.31
CA ASP A 155 10.65 9.02 11.52
C ASP A 155 9.20 9.54 11.60
N PRO A 156 8.69 9.89 12.81
CA PRO A 156 7.27 10.23 12.98
C PRO A 156 6.77 11.37 12.09
N LYS A 157 7.59 12.42 11.90
CA LYS A 157 7.22 13.57 11.06
C LYS A 157 7.11 13.19 9.59
N THR A 158 8.06 12.41 9.11
CA THR A 158 8.09 11.91 7.73
C THR A 158 6.98 10.89 7.50
N SER A 159 6.72 10.02 8.47
CA SER A 159 5.61 9.06 8.45
C SER A 159 4.26 9.77 8.28
N ALA A 160 3.97 10.78 9.11
CA ALA A 160 2.75 11.57 9.00
C ALA A 160 2.62 12.27 7.64
N MET A 161 3.73 12.82 7.10
CA MET A 161 3.74 13.41 5.76
C MET A 161 3.37 12.38 4.68
N VAL A 162 4.00 11.20 4.70
CA VAL A 162 3.74 10.14 3.70
C VAL A 162 2.31 9.61 3.84
N MET A 163 1.78 9.45 5.06
CA MET A 163 0.39 9.04 5.28
C MET A 163 -0.62 10.05 4.72
N ASN A 164 -0.40 11.35 4.95
CA ASN A 164 -1.25 12.40 4.37
C ASN A 164 -1.20 12.41 2.83
N LEU A 165 -0.03 12.19 2.24
CA LEU A 165 0.11 12.05 0.78
C LEU A 165 -0.62 10.81 0.27
N THR A 166 -0.53 9.69 0.99
CA THR A 166 -1.24 8.44 0.66
C THR A 166 -2.74 8.67 0.64
N ASP A 167 -3.30 9.25 1.70
CA ASP A 167 -4.73 9.53 1.81
C ASP A 167 -5.22 10.46 0.68
N LYS A 168 -4.46 11.53 0.41
CA LYS A 168 -4.76 12.46 -0.69
C LYS A 168 -4.79 11.76 -2.05
N ILE A 169 -3.80 10.92 -2.35
CA ILE A 169 -3.69 10.19 -3.63
C ILE A 169 -4.82 9.16 -3.76
N VAL A 170 -5.08 8.39 -2.70
CA VAL A 170 -6.14 7.38 -2.67
C VAL A 170 -7.50 8.02 -2.90
N LYS A 171 -7.83 9.09 -2.16
CA LYS A 171 -9.11 9.82 -2.30
C LYS A 171 -9.26 10.47 -3.68
N LYS A 172 -8.22 11.17 -4.15
CA LYS A 172 -8.24 11.86 -5.45
C LYS A 172 -8.54 10.91 -6.62
N ASN A 173 -7.98 9.71 -6.57
CA ASN A 173 -8.07 8.74 -7.67
C ASN A 173 -9.14 7.66 -7.42
N ASN A 174 -9.87 7.72 -6.30
CA ASN A 174 -10.82 6.68 -5.85
C ASN A 174 -10.20 5.29 -5.98
N LEU A 175 -9.09 5.05 -5.25
CA LEU A 175 -8.34 3.80 -5.33
C LEU A 175 -8.86 2.80 -4.30
N THR A 176 -9.18 1.59 -4.73
CA THR A 176 -9.36 0.46 -3.83
C THR A 176 -8.02 0.14 -3.19
N THR A 177 -7.95 0.20 -1.85
CA THR A 177 -6.66 0.16 -1.14
C THR A 177 -6.72 -0.78 0.05
N VAL A 178 -5.68 -1.60 0.22
CA VAL A 178 -5.44 -2.39 1.43
C VAL A 178 -4.13 -1.94 2.05
N MET A 179 -4.19 -1.47 3.27
CA MET A 179 -3.04 -1.03 4.05
C MET A 179 -2.83 -1.93 5.26
N ILE A 180 -1.65 -2.52 5.37
CA ILE A 180 -1.20 -3.13 6.62
C ILE A 180 -0.43 -2.09 7.41
N THR A 181 -0.73 -1.98 8.70
CA THR A 181 0.00 -1.13 9.64
C THR A 181 0.02 -1.75 11.03
N HIS A 182 1.08 -1.47 11.80
CA HIS A 182 1.15 -1.77 13.22
C HIS A 182 0.64 -0.59 14.07
N ASN A 183 0.52 0.59 13.49
CA ASN A 183 0.04 1.77 14.20
C ASN A 183 -1.49 1.80 14.23
N MET A 184 -2.07 1.63 15.42
CA MET A 184 -3.53 1.61 15.62
C MET A 184 -4.16 2.97 15.32
N GLU A 185 -3.49 4.08 15.64
CA GLU A 185 -3.98 5.42 15.35
C GLU A 185 -4.11 5.63 13.85
N HIS A 186 -3.09 5.25 13.08
CA HIS A 186 -3.16 5.28 11.61
C HIS A 186 -4.28 4.38 11.07
N ALA A 187 -4.48 3.19 11.63
CA ALA A 187 -5.53 2.29 11.19
C ALA A 187 -6.94 2.85 11.45
N ILE A 188 -7.11 3.61 12.54
CA ILE A 188 -8.36 4.29 12.91
C ILE A 188 -8.57 5.53 12.03
N GLU A 189 -7.53 6.36 11.87
CA GLU A 189 -7.62 7.65 11.18
C GLU A 189 -7.79 7.50 9.67
N TYR A 190 -7.04 6.55 9.04
CA TYR A 190 -7.02 6.40 7.59
C TYR A 190 -7.90 5.26 7.09
N GLY A 191 -8.51 5.48 5.93
CA GLY A 191 -9.44 4.55 5.32
C GLY A 191 -10.85 4.58 5.91
N ASN A 192 -11.76 3.84 5.27
CA ASN A 192 -13.17 3.77 5.64
C ASN A 192 -13.59 2.42 6.25
N ARG A 193 -12.66 1.47 6.33
CA ARG A 193 -12.86 0.15 6.95
C ARG A 193 -11.61 -0.29 7.71
N LEU A 194 -11.79 -0.93 8.85
CA LEU A 194 -10.73 -1.51 9.67
C LEU A 194 -11.01 -2.98 9.89
N VAL A 195 -10.02 -3.80 9.57
CA VAL A 195 -10.04 -5.25 9.78
C VAL A 195 -8.92 -5.62 10.74
N MET A 196 -9.23 -6.42 11.75
CA MET A 196 -8.21 -6.97 12.65
C MET A 196 -8.10 -8.47 12.44
N LEU A 197 -6.85 -8.92 12.24
CA LEU A 197 -6.49 -10.32 12.10
C LEU A 197 -5.88 -10.87 13.38
N HIS A 198 -6.25 -12.09 13.73
CA HIS A 198 -5.65 -12.87 14.81
C HIS A 198 -5.61 -14.35 14.41
N GLU A 199 -4.43 -14.97 14.48
CA GLU A 199 -4.22 -16.40 14.14
C GLU A 199 -4.86 -16.83 12.80
N GLY A 200 -4.73 -15.98 11.78
CA GLY A 200 -5.27 -16.24 10.44
C GLY A 200 -6.76 -15.96 10.26
N HIS A 201 -7.45 -15.50 11.31
CA HIS A 201 -8.89 -15.21 11.29
C HIS A 201 -9.15 -13.70 11.36
N VAL A 202 -10.24 -13.25 10.74
CA VAL A 202 -10.80 -11.91 10.94
C VAL A 202 -11.57 -11.92 12.25
N VAL A 203 -11.12 -11.15 13.24
CA VAL A 203 -11.75 -11.06 14.57
C VAL A 203 -12.51 -9.74 14.76
N VAL A 204 -12.14 -8.71 14.02
CA VAL A 204 -12.85 -7.42 14.00
C VAL A 204 -12.95 -6.96 12.55
N ASP A 205 -14.14 -6.47 12.15
CA ASP A 205 -14.40 -5.88 10.84
C ASP A 205 -15.38 -4.74 11.02
N ILE A 206 -14.91 -3.51 10.91
CA ILE A 206 -15.66 -2.28 11.20
C ILE A 206 -15.57 -1.34 10.03
N LYS A 207 -16.71 -0.80 9.56
CA LYS A 207 -16.75 0.14 8.43
C LYS A 207 -17.73 1.30 8.66
N GLY A 208 -17.57 2.34 7.85
CA GLY A 208 -18.50 3.46 7.80
C GLY A 208 -18.52 4.26 9.11
N GLU A 209 -19.71 4.59 9.60
CA GLU A 209 -19.91 5.43 10.79
C GLU A 209 -19.30 4.81 12.06
N GLU A 210 -19.40 3.48 12.22
CA GLU A 210 -18.81 2.80 13.37
C GLU A 210 -17.31 3.01 13.47
N LYS A 211 -16.61 3.12 12.32
CA LYS A 211 -15.17 3.40 12.29
C LYS A 211 -14.84 4.82 12.71
N LYS A 212 -15.71 5.80 12.42
CA LYS A 212 -15.48 7.21 12.76
C LYS A 212 -15.42 7.45 14.28
N ASP A 213 -16.21 6.68 15.03
CA ASP A 213 -16.28 6.78 16.49
C ASP A 213 -15.33 5.83 17.22
N LEU A 214 -14.42 5.17 16.45
CA LEU A 214 -13.50 4.20 17.01
C LEU A 214 -12.35 4.89 17.73
N THR A 215 -12.03 4.39 18.90
CA THR A 215 -10.83 4.78 19.67
C THR A 215 -9.92 3.57 19.87
N VAL A 216 -8.64 3.81 20.17
CA VAL A 216 -7.70 2.72 20.46
C VAL A 216 -8.20 1.85 21.62
N ALA A 217 -8.76 2.47 22.67
CA ALA A 217 -9.32 1.74 23.82
C ALA A 217 -10.47 0.81 23.41
N LYS A 218 -11.42 1.30 22.59
CA LYS A 218 -12.54 0.52 22.09
C LYS A 218 -12.08 -0.62 21.17
N LEU A 219 -11.06 -0.37 20.35
CA LEU A 219 -10.49 -1.37 19.45
C LEU A 219 -9.83 -2.51 20.22
N LEU A 220 -9.10 -2.20 21.30
CA LEU A 220 -8.50 -3.18 22.20
C LEU A 220 -9.55 -4.00 22.96
N GLU A 221 -10.65 -3.37 23.38
CA GLU A 221 -11.78 -4.06 24.00
C GLU A 221 -12.43 -5.05 23.04
N LEU A 222 -12.70 -4.63 21.81
CA LEU A 222 -13.26 -5.50 20.76
C LEU A 222 -12.34 -6.69 20.47
N PHE A 223 -11.03 -6.46 20.42
CA PHE A 223 -10.06 -7.53 20.26
C PHE A 223 -10.14 -8.55 21.39
N LYS A 224 -10.12 -8.11 22.66
CA LYS A 224 -10.25 -9.02 23.81
C LYS A 224 -11.51 -9.87 23.77
N ASN A 225 -12.64 -9.24 23.44
CA ASN A 225 -13.93 -9.92 23.41
C ASN A 225 -14.03 -10.96 22.29
N ASN A 226 -13.39 -10.72 21.16
CA ASN A 226 -13.55 -11.54 19.96
C ASN A 226 -12.42 -12.57 19.77
N SER A 227 -11.21 -12.32 20.30
CA SER A 227 -10.08 -13.24 20.18
C SER A 227 -10.05 -14.33 21.24
N GLY A 228 -10.84 -14.19 22.32
CA GLY A 228 -10.80 -15.11 23.48
C GLY A 228 -9.45 -15.08 24.24
N SER A 229 -8.52 -14.22 23.84
CA SER A 229 -7.20 -14.09 24.43
C SER A 229 -7.15 -12.92 25.38
N ASN A 230 -6.76 -13.20 26.66
CA ASN A 230 -6.49 -12.15 27.64
C ASN A 230 -5.11 -11.48 27.44
N ILE A 231 -4.37 -11.85 26.40
CA ILE A 231 -3.00 -11.39 26.16
C ILE A 231 -3.04 -10.28 25.10
N ILE A 232 -3.02 -9.06 25.58
CA ILE A 232 -2.55 -7.93 24.76
C ILE A 232 -1.04 -8.03 24.80
N ASN A 233 -0.41 -8.53 23.75
CA ASN A 233 1.04 -8.47 23.63
C ASN A 233 1.45 -7.00 23.47
N ASP A 234 2.54 -6.59 24.15
CA ASP A 234 3.14 -5.25 24.03
C ASP A 234 3.44 -4.88 22.56
N ASP A 235 3.60 -5.86 21.68
CA ASP A 235 3.77 -5.71 20.23
C ASP A 235 2.56 -5.08 19.49
N MET A 236 1.42 -4.88 20.16
CA MET A 236 0.25 -4.18 19.62
C MET A 236 0.18 -2.71 20.08
N MET A 237 1.05 -2.28 21.01
CA MET A 237 1.05 -0.94 21.57
C MET A 237 2.17 -0.04 21.03
N LEU A 238 3.01 -0.54 20.12
CA LEU A 238 4.14 0.22 19.54
C LEU A 238 3.78 0.81 18.19
#